data_00f6b272f5b01a5301318dbac4fa7b0b
#
_entry.id   00f6b272f5b01a5301318dbac4fa7b0b
#
_cell.length_a   1.000
_cell.length_b   1.000
_cell.length_c   1.000
_cell.angle_alpha   90.00
_cell.angle_beta   90.00
_cell.angle_gamma   90.00
#
_symmetry.space_group_name_H-M   'P 1'
#
loop_
_entity.id
_entity.type
_entity.pdbx_description
1 polymer ?
#
loop_
_entity_poly.entity_id
_entity_poly.type
_entity_poly.pdbx_seq_one_letter_code
_entity_poly.pdbx_strand_id
1 'polypeptide(L)'
;MSKNDNMNLLSQLNSTTVSRRSFLKWSAAAGTTAVLASKVDLLNGIYPVSTAKAQGEIKVIPQGCAHNCGGRCVLKAHVQDGVIVRLTTDTDRPDDPMDPRLIACVRGRAYRRRVYHPARLKTPLRRTGERGSGLYEEISWEEALDTIASELKRVKETYGNSAIFNHYASGGNSVLTGSGPVSRLLNMFGGTLGYYNSYSTACTRPATLAVYGTTGVGQARPDWQNSKMIIMWSWNPAEMIHGTNTAYMLKLARQAGAKIV
;
A
#
# COMPACT_ATOMS: atom_id res chain seq x y z
N MET A 1 -3.84 -36.46 22.39
CA MET A 1 -4.99 -36.13 21.49
C MET A 1 -4.56 -36.34 20.06
N SER A 2 -5.25 -37.23 19.38
CA SER A 2 -4.88 -37.75 18.06
C SER A 2 -5.19 -36.76 16.95
N LYS A 3 -4.38 -36.78 15.85
CA LYS A 3 -4.57 -35.96 14.64
C LYS A 3 -5.94 -36.16 13.95
N ASN A 4 -6.68 -37.19 14.30
CA ASN A 4 -8.00 -37.48 13.76
C ASN A 4 -9.16 -36.66 14.35
N ASP A 5 -9.00 -36.10 15.55
CA ASP A 5 -10.07 -35.33 16.19
C ASP A 5 -10.24 -33.93 15.60
N ASN A 6 -9.17 -33.33 15.06
CA ASN A 6 -9.21 -32.00 14.43
C ASN A 6 -9.87 -32.02 13.02
N MET A 7 -9.82 -33.12 12.29
CA MET A 7 -10.45 -33.20 10.96
C MET A 7 -11.97 -33.30 11.06
N ASN A 8 -12.48 -33.88 12.14
CA ASN A 8 -13.93 -34.02 12.36
C ASN A 8 -14.59 -32.70 12.77
N LEU A 9 -13.87 -31.82 13.45
CA LEU A 9 -14.39 -30.49 13.86
C LEU A 9 -14.57 -29.55 12.66
N LEU A 10 -13.63 -29.56 11.72
CA LEU A 10 -13.68 -28.70 10.53
C LEU A 10 -14.75 -29.15 9.53
N SER A 11 -15.04 -30.46 9.45
CA SER A 11 -16.12 -30.98 8.59
C SER A 11 -17.51 -30.68 9.17
N GLN A 12 -17.66 -30.62 10.49
CA GLN A 12 -18.92 -30.24 11.14
C GLN A 12 -19.20 -28.73 11.04
N LEU A 13 -18.18 -27.88 11.00
CA LEU A 13 -18.36 -26.44 10.83
C LEU A 13 -18.78 -26.05 9.41
N ASN A 14 -18.46 -26.87 8.40
CA ASN A 14 -18.77 -26.59 6.99
C ASN A 14 -20.20 -27.04 6.58
N SER A 15 -20.93 -27.75 7.44
CA SER A 15 -22.28 -28.27 7.17
C SER A 15 -23.42 -27.49 7.83
N THR A 16 -23.14 -26.48 8.64
CA THR A 16 -24.17 -25.70 9.33
C THR A 16 -24.58 -24.48 8.50
N THR A 17 -25.68 -24.62 7.75
CA THR A 17 -26.39 -23.46 7.16
C THR A 17 -27.03 -22.64 8.27
N VAL A 18 -26.39 -21.54 8.63
CA VAL A 18 -26.95 -20.59 9.60
C VAL A 18 -28.08 -19.81 8.94
N SER A 19 -29.32 -19.93 9.43
CA SER A 19 -30.44 -19.16 8.92
C SER A 19 -30.22 -17.65 9.17
N ARG A 20 -30.78 -16.78 8.30
CA ARG A 20 -30.71 -15.30 8.47
C ARG A 20 -31.19 -14.86 9.85
N ARG A 21 -32.17 -15.55 10.42
CA ARG A 21 -32.73 -15.27 11.74
C ARG A 21 -31.78 -15.66 12.88
N SER A 22 -31.07 -16.77 12.71
CA SER A 22 -30.03 -17.21 13.66
C SER A 22 -28.82 -16.29 13.58
N PHE A 23 -28.40 -15.86 12.39
CA PHE A 23 -27.32 -14.90 12.21
C PHE A 23 -27.62 -13.57 12.90
N LEU A 24 -28.85 -13.03 12.77
CA LEU A 24 -29.25 -11.78 13.45
C LEU A 24 -29.32 -11.93 14.97
N LYS A 25 -29.77 -13.10 15.49
CA LYS A 25 -29.76 -13.38 16.92
C LYS A 25 -28.32 -13.46 17.47
N TRP A 26 -27.41 -14.10 16.76
CA TRP A 26 -25.99 -14.17 17.11
C TRP A 26 -25.29 -12.83 17.01
N SER A 27 -25.64 -12.00 16.02
CA SER A 27 -25.10 -10.63 15.88
C SER A 27 -25.57 -9.72 17.01
N ALA A 28 -26.82 -9.85 17.47
CA ALA A 28 -27.34 -9.12 18.60
C ALA A 28 -26.68 -9.56 19.93
N ALA A 29 -26.46 -10.87 20.11
CA ALA A 29 -25.74 -11.42 21.26
C ALA A 29 -24.25 -11.02 21.24
N ALA A 30 -23.60 -11.01 20.07
CA ALA A 30 -22.23 -10.52 19.90
C ALA A 30 -22.09 -9.02 20.11
N GLY A 31 -23.12 -8.22 19.75
CA GLY A 31 -23.18 -6.78 20.02
C GLY A 31 -23.21 -6.46 21.51
N THR A 32 -23.95 -7.23 22.30
CA THR A 32 -24.00 -7.07 23.77
C THR A 32 -22.71 -7.53 24.47
N THR A 33 -22.05 -8.57 23.93
CA THR A 33 -20.70 -8.98 24.39
C THR A 33 -19.62 -8.00 24.00
N ALA A 34 -19.74 -7.29 22.88
CA ALA A 34 -18.78 -6.25 22.49
C ALA A 34 -18.82 -5.03 23.42
N VAL A 35 -19.99 -4.69 23.99
CA VAL A 35 -20.11 -3.64 25.02
C VAL A 35 -19.52 -4.07 26.36
N LEU A 36 -19.56 -5.35 26.69
CA LEU A 36 -18.90 -5.91 27.87
C LEU A 36 -17.40 -6.17 27.64
N ALA A 37 -16.99 -6.50 26.43
CA ALA A 37 -15.59 -6.69 26.04
C ALA A 37 -14.82 -5.36 25.88
N SER A 38 -15.47 -4.20 25.89
CA SER A 38 -14.79 -2.90 25.99
C SER A 38 -14.02 -2.71 27.31
N LYS A 39 -14.19 -3.61 28.26
CA LYS A 39 -13.41 -3.70 29.52
C LYS A 39 -12.40 -4.84 29.54
N VAL A 40 -12.34 -5.69 28.53
CA VAL A 40 -11.38 -6.79 28.44
C VAL A 40 -10.57 -6.64 27.16
N ASP A 41 -9.29 -6.43 27.33
CA ASP A 41 -8.26 -6.23 26.29
C ASP A 41 -8.04 -7.46 25.37
N LEU A 42 -9.12 -8.07 24.86
CA LEU A 42 -9.04 -9.26 24.00
C LEU A 42 -8.44 -8.96 22.62
N LEU A 43 -8.55 -7.71 22.15
CA LEU A 43 -7.95 -7.27 20.87
C LEU A 43 -6.48 -6.84 21.00
N ASN A 44 -6.00 -6.56 22.20
CA ASN A 44 -4.60 -6.27 22.49
C ASN A 44 -3.71 -7.50 22.49
N GLY A 45 -4.29 -8.71 22.68
CA GLY A 45 -3.55 -9.97 22.64
C GLY A 45 -3.13 -10.43 21.25
N ILE A 46 -3.78 -9.91 20.19
CA ILE A 46 -3.46 -10.30 18.80
C ILE A 46 -2.39 -9.37 18.19
N TYR A 47 -2.36 -8.12 18.61
CA TYR A 47 -1.31 -7.16 18.23
C TYR A 47 -1.06 -6.21 19.41
N PRO A 48 -0.09 -6.50 20.28
CA PRO A 48 0.26 -5.59 21.35
C PRO A 48 0.86 -4.32 20.77
N VAL A 49 0.00 -3.38 20.41
CA VAL A 49 0.43 -2.00 20.26
C VAL A 49 0.67 -1.52 21.68
N SER A 50 1.93 -1.33 22.06
CA SER A 50 2.28 -0.78 23.36
C SER A 50 1.41 0.44 23.65
N THR A 51 0.46 0.29 24.57
CA THR A 51 -0.32 1.36 25.15
C THR A 51 0.44 1.93 26.35
N ALA A 52 1.73 2.25 26.16
CA ALA A 52 2.36 3.21 27.05
C ALA A 52 1.43 4.42 27.06
N LYS A 53 0.91 4.83 28.21
CA LYS A 53 0.11 6.05 28.37
C LYS A 53 1.00 7.20 27.94
N ALA A 54 0.94 7.57 26.68
CA ALA A 54 1.64 8.70 26.16
C ALA A 54 1.05 9.93 26.87
N GLN A 55 1.90 10.73 27.52
CA GLN A 55 1.49 11.90 28.30
C GLN A 55 1.87 13.22 27.62
N GLY A 56 2.66 13.15 26.55
CA GLY A 56 3.12 14.31 25.80
C GLY A 56 2.06 14.93 24.90
N GLU A 57 2.34 16.14 24.44
CA GLU A 57 1.54 16.87 23.46
C GLU A 57 1.48 16.09 22.11
N ILE A 58 0.30 16.04 21.48
CA ILE A 58 0.14 15.45 20.16
C ILE A 58 0.59 16.45 19.09
N LYS A 59 1.61 16.08 18.33
CA LYS A 59 2.04 16.80 17.12
C LYS A 59 1.39 16.18 15.89
N VAL A 60 0.80 17.00 15.04
CA VAL A 60 0.20 16.56 13.77
C VAL A 60 1.17 16.82 12.62
N ILE A 61 1.66 15.75 12.00
CA ILE A 61 2.65 15.82 10.92
C ILE A 61 1.96 15.39 9.62
N PRO A 62 1.81 16.31 8.64
CA PRO A 62 1.27 15.94 7.33
C PRO A 62 2.28 15.15 6.52
N GLN A 63 1.80 14.14 5.80
CA GLN A 63 2.61 13.30 4.92
C GLN A 63 1.78 12.72 3.78
N GLY A 64 2.45 12.31 2.71
CA GLY A 64 1.85 11.50 1.65
C GLY A 64 1.67 10.04 2.06
N CYS A 65 0.63 9.41 1.55
CA CYS A 65 0.47 7.96 1.70
C CYS A 65 1.54 7.23 0.89
N ALA A 66 2.34 6.40 1.55
CA ALA A 66 3.43 5.63 0.92
C ALA A 66 2.97 4.26 0.36
N HIS A 67 1.66 4.03 0.20
CA HIS A 67 1.14 2.78 -0.34
C HIS A 67 1.37 2.70 -1.85
N ASN A 68 1.73 1.52 -2.34
CA ASN A 68 2.04 1.28 -3.76
C ASN A 68 0.76 1.21 -4.63
N CYS A 69 0.06 2.31 -4.78
CA CYS A 69 -1.16 2.40 -5.59
C CYS A 69 -1.22 3.64 -6.48
N GLY A 70 -0.12 4.41 -6.60
CA GLY A 70 -0.09 5.65 -7.36
C GLY A 70 -0.99 6.78 -6.84
N GLY A 71 -1.68 6.59 -5.70
CA GLY A 71 -2.47 7.63 -5.06
C GLY A 71 -1.58 8.67 -4.37
N ARG A 72 -2.03 9.93 -4.38
CA ARG A 72 -1.37 11.05 -3.69
C ARG A 72 -2.17 11.49 -2.48
N CYS A 73 -2.71 10.52 -1.74
CA CYS A 73 -3.56 10.81 -0.60
C CYS A 73 -2.75 11.45 0.53
N VAL A 74 -3.35 12.46 1.16
CA VAL A 74 -2.77 13.11 2.33
C VAL A 74 -3.10 12.29 3.57
N LEU A 75 -2.10 12.02 4.38
CA LEU A 75 -2.21 11.48 5.73
C LEU A 75 -1.72 12.53 6.72
N LYS A 76 -2.33 12.56 7.90
CA LYS A 76 -1.90 13.34 9.05
C LYS A 76 -1.55 12.38 10.16
N ALA A 77 -0.25 12.26 10.46
CA ALA A 77 0.25 11.45 11.56
C ALA A 77 0.14 12.24 12.86
N HIS A 78 -0.64 11.75 13.78
CA HIS A 78 -0.70 12.25 15.16
C HIS A 78 0.37 11.52 15.95
N VAL A 79 1.43 12.23 16.28
CA VAL A 79 2.60 11.71 16.97
C VAL A 79 2.62 12.22 18.39
N GLN A 80 2.77 11.29 19.33
CA GLN A 80 2.89 11.57 20.76
C GLN A 80 4.08 10.78 21.29
N ASP A 81 5.00 11.44 21.96
CA ASP A 81 6.24 10.84 22.49
C ASP A 81 7.01 10.00 21.44
N GLY A 82 7.09 10.50 20.20
CA GLY A 82 7.77 9.83 19.10
C GLY A 82 6.99 8.68 18.45
N VAL A 83 5.78 8.35 18.93
CA VAL A 83 4.94 7.26 18.46
C VAL A 83 3.73 7.78 17.67
N ILE A 84 3.45 7.20 16.51
CA ILE A 84 2.22 7.50 15.77
C ILE A 84 1.05 6.85 16.51
N VAL A 85 0.24 7.65 17.20
CA VAL A 85 -0.92 7.17 17.94
C VAL A 85 -2.18 7.08 17.07
N ARG A 86 -2.26 7.90 16.03
CA ARG A 86 -3.41 7.97 15.11
C ARG A 86 -2.98 8.42 13.72
N LEU A 87 -3.68 7.96 12.69
CA LEU A 87 -3.62 8.51 11.32
C LEU A 87 -4.99 9.05 10.93
N THR A 88 -5.04 10.29 10.48
CA THR A 88 -6.19 10.92 9.84
C THR A 88 -5.86 11.29 8.40
N THR A 89 -6.79 11.87 7.69
CA THR A 89 -6.64 12.23 6.28
C THR A 89 -7.05 13.68 6.05
N ASP A 90 -7.06 14.12 4.81
CA ASP A 90 -7.42 15.49 4.42
C ASP A 90 -8.92 15.75 4.64
N THR A 91 -9.28 16.23 5.83
CA THR A 91 -10.66 16.51 6.24
C THR A 91 -10.86 17.91 6.79
N ASP A 92 -9.80 18.73 6.84
CA ASP A 92 -9.83 20.02 7.53
C ASP A 92 -10.24 21.19 6.64
N ARG A 93 -10.49 20.93 5.38
CA ARG A 93 -10.96 21.92 4.42
C ARG A 93 -12.30 21.51 3.79
N PRO A 94 -13.09 22.43 3.25
CA PRO A 94 -14.28 22.09 2.48
C PRO A 94 -13.96 21.13 1.34
N ASP A 95 -14.92 20.29 0.97
CA ASP A 95 -14.82 19.44 -0.20
C ASP A 95 -15.36 20.22 -1.41
N ASP A 96 -14.51 20.40 -2.41
CA ASP A 96 -14.85 21.09 -3.66
C ASP A 96 -14.67 20.11 -4.83
N PRO A 97 -15.66 19.97 -5.73
CA PRO A 97 -15.52 19.12 -6.91
C PRO A 97 -14.32 19.47 -7.81
N MET A 98 -13.90 20.74 -7.86
CA MET A 98 -12.75 21.19 -8.65
C MET A 98 -11.43 21.08 -7.90
N ASP A 99 -11.45 21.10 -6.55
CA ASP A 99 -10.32 20.84 -5.67
C ASP A 99 -10.72 19.87 -4.55
N PRO A 100 -10.96 18.60 -4.90
CA PRO A 100 -11.46 17.62 -3.94
C PRO A 100 -10.41 17.28 -2.89
N ARG A 101 -10.90 17.00 -1.68
CA ARG A 101 -10.02 16.52 -0.59
C ARG A 101 -9.27 15.26 -1.01
N LEU A 102 -7.97 15.20 -0.71
CA LEU A 102 -7.11 14.06 -1.01
C LEU A 102 -7.24 12.96 0.06
N ILE A 103 -8.45 12.42 0.20
CA ILE A 103 -8.81 11.47 1.26
C ILE A 103 -8.17 10.12 1.05
N ALA A 104 -7.45 9.65 2.07
CA ALA A 104 -6.86 8.33 2.07
C ALA A 104 -7.92 7.24 2.31
N CYS A 105 -7.82 6.15 1.55
CA CYS A 105 -8.64 4.95 1.75
C CYS A 105 -8.27 4.22 3.06
N VAL A 106 -8.98 3.13 3.36
CA VAL A 106 -8.76 2.32 4.55
C VAL A 106 -7.32 1.79 4.64
N ARG A 107 -6.68 1.46 3.50
CA ARG A 107 -5.28 0.99 3.49
C ARG A 107 -4.32 2.06 3.97
N GLY A 108 -4.45 3.31 3.50
CA GLY A 108 -3.64 4.43 3.95
C GLY A 108 -3.87 4.73 5.44
N ARG A 109 -5.12 4.78 5.87
CA ARG A 109 -5.46 5.03 7.29
C ARG A 109 -5.02 3.92 8.23
N ALA A 110 -4.93 2.68 7.75
CA ALA A 110 -4.42 1.54 8.52
C ALA A 110 -2.89 1.44 8.55
N TYR A 111 -2.16 2.36 7.90
CA TYR A 111 -0.71 2.28 7.71
C TYR A 111 0.09 2.23 9.01
N ARG A 112 -0.45 2.79 10.10
CA ARG A 112 0.12 2.67 11.44
C ARG A 112 0.38 1.22 11.85
N ARG A 113 -0.56 0.29 11.51
CA ARG A 113 -0.40 -1.14 11.81
C ARG A 113 0.79 -1.75 11.08
N ARG A 114 1.09 -1.26 9.87
CA ARG A 114 2.26 -1.69 9.12
C ARG A 114 3.55 -1.15 9.72
N VAL A 115 3.56 0.10 10.18
CA VAL A 115 4.74 0.73 10.80
C VAL A 115 5.17 -0.03 12.05
N TYR A 116 4.20 -0.44 12.87
CA TYR A 116 4.45 -1.14 14.14
C TYR A 116 4.19 -2.65 14.07
N HIS A 117 4.20 -3.23 12.88
CA HIS A 117 3.99 -4.67 12.74
C HIS A 117 5.17 -5.45 13.37
N PRO A 118 4.92 -6.50 14.19
CA PRO A 118 5.99 -7.26 14.85
C PRO A 118 7.01 -7.85 13.86
N ALA A 119 6.56 -8.33 12.70
CA ALA A 119 7.41 -8.88 11.65
C ALA A 119 8.01 -7.82 10.72
N ARG A 120 7.96 -6.52 11.08
CA ARG A 120 8.63 -5.49 10.29
C ARG A 120 10.14 -5.63 10.43
N LEU A 121 10.85 -5.66 9.30
CA LEU A 121 12.30 -5.59 9.27
C LEU A 121 12.77 -4.26 9.87
N LYS A 122 13.71 -4.30 10.80
CA LYS A 122 14.29 -3.15 11.51
C LYS A 122 15.74 -2.93 11.15
N THR A 123 16.41 -3.97 10.72
CA THR A 123 17.83 -4.03 10.37
C THR A 123 18.01 -4.63 8.98
N PRO A 124 19.13 -4.40 8.31
CA PRO A 124 19.49 -5.16 7.12
C PRO A 124 19.62 -6.65 7.43
N LEU A 125 19.34 -7.48 6.45
CA LEU A 125 19.44 -8.93 6.57
C LEU A 125 20.41 -9.48 5.53
N ARG A 126 21.34 -10.33 5.98
CA ARG A 126 22.21 -11.13 5.10
C ARG A 126 21.64 -12.54 4.96
N ARG A 127 21.56 -13.05 3.75
CA ARG A 127 21.17 -14.43 3.51
C ARG A 127 22.28 -15.38 3.96
N THR A 128 21.94 -16.37 4.77
CA THR A 128 22.89 -17.39 5.30
C THR A 128 22.72 -18.75 4.66
N GLY A 129 21.59 -19.01 4.00
CA GLY A 129 21.32 -20.27 3.33
C GLY A 129 21.34 -20.16 1.80
N GLU A 130 21.02 -21.26 1.13
CA GLU A 130 20.86 -21.31 -0.32
C GLU A 130 19.76 -20.35 -0.80
N ARG A 131 19.81 -19.97 -2.07
CA ARG A 131 18.80 -19.10 -2.67
C ARG A 131 17.43 -19.78 -2.59
N GLY A 132 16.46 -19.11 -1.98
CA GLY A 132 15.09 -19.61 -1.76
C GLY A 132 14.88 -20.31 -0.41
N SER A 133 15.92 -20.55 0.40
CA SER A 133 15.80 -21.18 1.72
C SER A 133 15.05 -20.34 2.76
N GLY A 134 14.98 -19.01 2.56
CA GLY A 134 14.39 -18.09 3.54
C GLY A 134 15.22 -17.88 4.82
N LEU A 135 16.47 -18.36 4.83
CA LEU A 135 17.37 -18.22 5.98
C LEU A 135 18.17 -16.93 5.89
N TYR A 136 18.03 -16.10 6.94
CA TYR A 136 18.68 -14.79 7.04
C TYR A 136 19.17 -14.55 8.45
N GLU A 137 20.20 -13.71 8.58
CA GLU A 137 20.66 -13.15 9.85
C GLU A 137 20.67 -11.62 9.81
N GLU A 138 20.52 -11.00 10.95
CA GLU A 138 20.60 -9.53 11.08
C GLU A 138 22.06 -9.10 11.02
N ILE A 139 22.33 -8.04 10.25
CA ILE A 139 23.64 -7.40 10.13
C ILE A 139 23.54 -5.90 10.39
N SER A 140 24.68 -5.25 10.63
CA SER A 140 24.74 -3.81 10.77
C SER A 140 24.52 -3.10 9.42
N TRP A 141 24.13 -1.81 9.46
CA TRP A 141 24.08 -0.99 8.26
C TRP A 141 25.45 -0.78 7.63
N GLU A 142 26.51 -0.69 8.43
CA GLU A 142 27.89 -0.56 7.98
C GLU A 142 28.31 -1.80 7.16
N GLU A 143 28.13 -2.98 7.71
CA GLU A 143 28.40 -4.24 7.02
C GLU A 143 27.58 -4.36 5.72
N ALA A 144 26.31 -4.00 5.74
CA ALA A 144 25.46 -4.06 4.55
C ALA A 144 25.95 -3.11 3.45
N LEU A 145 26.30 -1.88 3.79
CA LEU A 145 26.77 -0.87 2.84
C LEU A 145 28.15 -1.24 2.27
N ASP A 146 29.06 -1.73 3.09
CA ASP A 146 30.40 -2.15 2.67
C ASP A 146 30.31 -3.38 1.73
N THR A 147 29.44 -4.34 2.05
CA THR A 147 29.19 -5.50 1.19
C THR A 147 28.63 -5.06 -0.16
N ILE A 148 27.64 -4.18 -0.20
CA ILE A 148 27.06 -3.68 -1.46
C ILE A 148 28.11 -2.90 -2.26
N ALA A 149 28.87 -2.02 -1.61
CA ALA A 149 29.86 -1.20 -2.29
C ALA A 149 31.00 -2.05 -2.88
N SER A 150 31.50 -3.04 -2.13
CA SER A 150 32.56 -3.94 -2.61
C SER A 150 32.08 -4.80 -3.79
N GLU A 151 30.86 -5.34 -3.72
CA GLU A 151 30.29 -6.13 -4.81
C GLU A 151 30.01 -5.30 -6.07
N LEU A 152 29.51 -4.09 -5.93
CA LEU A 152 29.33 -3.18 -7.06
C LEU A 152 30.66 -2.85 -7.74
N LYS A 153 31.72 -2.58 -6.97
CA LYS A 153 33.09 -2.36 -7.49
C LYS A 153 33.58 -3.60 -8.22
N ARG A 154 33.52 -4.77 -7.58
CA ARG A 154 33.94 -6.04 -8.17
C ARG A 154 33.24 -6.30 -9.52
N VAL A 155 31.91 -6.16 -9.57
CA VAL A 155 31.14 -6.37 -10.83
C VAL A 155 31.57 -5.38 -11.90
N LYS A 156 31.72 -4.09 -11.56
CA LYS A 156 32.15 -3.05 -12.49
C LYS A 156 33.56 -3.35 -13.07
N GLU A 157 34.50 -3.72 -12.21
CA GLU A 157 35.90 -3.99 -12.59
C GLU A 157 36.02 -5.27 -13.41
N THR A 158 35.22 -6.29 -13.11
CA THR A 158 35.32 -7.60 -13.79
C THR A 158 34.50 -7.64 -15.09
N TYR A 159 33.29 -7.03 -15.11
CA TYR A 159 32.31 -7.20 -16.19
C TYR A 159 31.84 -5.90 -16.80
N GLY A 160 32.18 -4.75 -16.23
CA GLY A 160 31.70 -3.44 -16.64
C GLY A 160 30.29 -3.10 -16.13
N ASN A 161 29.90 -1.83 -16.31
CA ASN A 161 28.61 -1.31 -15.81
C ASN A 161 27.39 -1.96 -16.47
N SER A 162 27.50 -2.50 -17.68
CA SER A 162 26.40 -3.20 -18.36
C SER A 162 26.01 -4.52 -17.68
N ALA A 163 26.83 -5.05 -16.78
CA ALA A 163 26.50 -6.22 -15.97
C ALA A 163 25.63 -5.87 -14.74
N ILE A 164 25.42 -4.57 -14.46
CA ILE A 164 24.57 -4.11 -13.39
C ILE A 164 23.18 -3.80 -13.97
N PHE A 165 22.17 -4.58 -13.60
CA PHE A 165 20.79 -4.36 -14.00
C PHE A 165 20.02 -3.63 -12.90
N ASN A 166 19.56 -2.41 -13.20
CA ASN A 166 18.72 -1.64 -12.30
C ASN A 166 17.25 -1.85 -12.65
N HIS A 167 16.59 -2.72 -11.89
CA HIS A 167 15.16 -2.98 -12.08
C HIS A 167 14.32 -1.79 -11.64
N TYR A 168 13.33 -1.45 -12.46
CA TYR A 168 12.42 -0.35 -12.16
C TYR A 168 11.52 -0.67 -10.96
N ALA A 169 11.19 0.37 -10.19
CA ALA A 169 10.18 0.31 -9.14
C ALA A 169 9.29 1.55 -9.21
N SER A 170 8.01 1.38 -8.92
CA SER A 170 7.02 2.46 -9.00
C SER A 170 5.98 2.36 -7.87
N GLY A 171 5.03 3.30 -7.87
CA GLY A 171 3.87 3.32 -6.99
C GLY A 171 4.05 4.11 -5.70
N GLY A 172 5.24 4.25 -5.18
CA GLY A 172 5.53 5.15 -4.06
C GLY A 172 5.56 6.62 -4.52
N ASN A 173 5.02 7.51 -3.72
CA ASN A 173 4.93 8.93 -4.02
C ASN A 173 5.82 9.79 -3.10
N SER A 174 7.05 9.36 -2.89
CA SER A 174 8.04 10.11 -2.11
C SER A 174 9.29 10.36 -2.95
N VAL A 175 10.00 11.43 -2.67
CA VAL A 175 11.29 11.74 -3.30
C VAL A 175 12.32 10.62 -3.05
N LEU A 176 12.19 9.91 -1.93
CA LEU A 176 13.11 8.84 -1.52
C LEU A 176 12.57 7.44 -1.80
N THR A 177 11.50 7.31 -2.58
CA THR A 177 10.92 6.00 -2.93
C THR A 177 11.10 5.68 -4.41
N GLY A 178 10.95 4.40 -4.75
CA GLY A 178 11.12 3.92 -6.10
C GLY A 178 12.58 3.81 -6.53
N SER A 179 12.80 3.83 -7.83
CA SER A 179 14.13 3.68 -8.43
C SER A 179 14.97 4.98 -8.44
N GLY A 180 14.40 6.13 -8.09
CA GLY A 180 15.04 7.43 -8.25
C GLY A 180 16.41 7.55 -7.55
N PRO A 181 16.51 7.33 -6.22
CA PRO A 181 17.78 7.41 -5.51
C PRO A 181 18.81 6.39 -5.98
N VAL A 182 18.38 5.16 -6.25
CA VAL A 182 19.25 4.08 -6.75
C VAL A 182 19.75 4.41 -8.16
N SER A 183 18.87 4.88 -9.05
CA SER A 183 19.27 5.30 -10.41
C SER A 183 20.26 6.46 -10.37
N ARG A 184 20.09 7.42 -9.47
CA ARG A 184 21.04 8.52 -9.29
C ARG A 184 22.42 7.99 -8.86
N LEU A 185 22.46 7.15 -7.85
CA LEU A 185 23.72 6.54 -7.39
C LEU A 185 24.42 5.79 -8.53
N LEU A 186 23.69 4.91 -9.22
CA LEU A 186 24.25 4.08 -10.26
C LEU A 186 24.66 4.87 -11.52
N ASN A 187 23.97 5.94 -11.86
CA ASN A 187 24.39 6.86 -12.92
C ASN A 187 25.71 7.57 -12.57
N MET A 188 25.86 8.01 -11.31
CA MET A 188 27.14 8.58 -10.85
C MET A 188 28.26 7.53 -10.80
N PHE A 189 27.91 6.25 -10.63
CA PHE A 189 28.85 5.13 -10.62
C PHE A 189 29.29 4.71 -12.04
N GLY A 190 28.69 5.25 -13.09
CA GLY A 190 29.02 4.99 -14.50
C GLY A 190 27.90 4.37 -15.33
N GLY A 191 26.69 4.31 -14.78
CA GLY A 191 25.51 3.79 -15.46
C GLY A 191 25.25 2.31 -15.20
N THR A 192 24.23 1.78 -15.85
CA THR A 192 23.76 0.40 -15.73
C THR A 192 23.10 -0.08 -17.00
N LEU A 193 22.82 -1.39 -17.10
CA LEU A 193 21.92 -1.89 -18.11
C LEU A 193 20.51 -1.35 -17.87
N GLY A 194 19.95 -0.70 -18.89
CA GLY A 194 18.58 -0.20 -18.86
C GLY A 194 17.54 -1.30 -19.12
N TYR A 195 16.27 -0.91 -19.02
CA TYR A 195 15.14 -1.77 -19.37
C TYR A 195 14.24 -1.07 -20.37
N TYR A 196 13.50 -1.84 -21.12
CA TYR A 196 12.50 -1.34 -22.07
C TYR A 196 11.10 -1.67 -21.53
N ASN A 197 10.27 -0.60 -21.40
CA ASN A 197 8.87 -0.70 -21.03
C ASN A 197 8.61 -1.28 -19.61
N SER A 198 7.35 -1.58 -19.27
CA SER A 198 6.93 -2.14 -17.99
C SER A 198 5.76 -3.09 -18.18
N TYR A 199 5.51 -3.99 -17.25
CA TYR A 199 4.34 -4.87 -17.30
C TYR A 199 3.01 -4.12 -17.36
N SER A 200 2.88 -3.02 -16.61
CA SER A 200 1.63 -2.27 -16.52
C SER A 200 1.22 -1.59 -17.82
N THR A 201 2.17 -1.23 -18.67
CA THR A 201 1.93 -0.39 -19.85
C THR A 201 2.53 -0.96 -21.13
N ALA A 202 3.06 -2.18 -21.09
CA ALA A 202 3.75 -2.79 -22.24
C ALA A 202 2.88 -2.91 -23.49
N CYS A 203 1.59 -3.19 -23.34
CA CYS A 203 0.63 -3.25 -24.44
C CYS A 203 -0.07 -1.90 -24.66
N THR A 204 -0.43 -1.21 -23.58
CA THR A 204 -1.20 0.04 -23.67
C THR A 204 -0.43 1.18 -24.35
N ARG A 205 0.86 1.36 -24.04
CA ARG A 205 1.64 2.45 -24.62
C ARG A 205 1.82 2.35 -26.15
N PRO A 206 2.24 1.21 -26.71
CA PRO A 206 2.31 1.03 -28.16
C PRO A 206 0.96 1.18 -28.83
N ALA A 207 -0.11 0.61 -28.27
CA ALA A 207 -1.46 0.75 -28.81
C ALA A 207 -1.93 2.20 -28.80
N THR A 208 -1.70 2.93 -27.72
CA THR A 208 -2.04 4.36 -27.62
C THR A 208 -1.28 5.19 -28.65
N LEU A 209 0.00 4.91 -28.82
CA LEU A 209 0.83 5.57 -29.83
C LEU A 209 0.33 5.28 -31.26
N ALA A 210 -0.03 4.03 -31.55
CA ALA A 210 -0.52 3.63 -32.86
C ALA A 210 -1.89 4.25 -33.19
N VAL A 211 -2.77 4.39 -32.20
CA VAL A 211 -4.14 4.91 -32.41
C VAL A 211 -4.19 6.44 -32.39
N TYR A 212 -3.45 7.07 -31.48
CA TYR A 212 -3.53 8.53 -31.25
C TYR A 212 -2.29 9.30 -31.66
N GLY A 213 -1.23 8.65 -32.09
CA GLY A 213 0.04 9.31 -32.44
C GLY A 213 0.83 9.84 -31.25
N THR A 214 0.31 9.70 -30.04
CA THR A 214 0.94 10.17 -28.79
C THR A 214 0.52 9.31 -27.61
N THR A 215 1.37 9.26 -26.57
CA THR A 215 1.02 8.62 -25.29
C THR A 215 0.44 9.60 -24.26
N GLY A 216 0.39 10.88 -24.58
CA GLY A 216 -0.13 11.96 -23.74
C GLY A 216 -1.64 12.15 -23.88
N VAL A 217 -2.41 11.07 -23.93
CA VAL A 217 -3.88 11.08 -24.06
C VAL A 217 -4.57 10.81 -22.72
N GLY A 218 -5.79 11.31 -22.57
CA GLY A 218 -6.63 11.12 -21.40
C GLY A 218 -7.18 12.44 -20.88
N GLN A 219 -8.11 12.33 -19.96
CA GLN A 219 -8.78 13.46 -19.32
C GLN A 219 -8.47 13.51 -17.84
N ALA A 220 -8.47 14.72 -17.27
CA ALA A 220 -8.43 14.90 -15.83
C ALA A 220 -9.74 14.34 -15.20
N ARG A 221 -9.66 13.73 -14.03
CA ARG A 221 -10.83 13.13 -13.37
C ARG A 221 -11.98 14.10 -13.10
N PRO A 222 -11.75 15.38 -12.75
CA PRO A 222 -12.84 16.36 -12.62
C PRO A 222 -13.65 16.56 -13.90
N ASP A 223 -13.02 16.41 -15.06
CA ASP A 223 -13.68 16.55 -16.36
C ASP A 223 -14.68 15.42 -16.68
N TRP A 224 -14.64 14.32 -15.96
CA TRP A 224 -15.61 13.24 -16.13
C TRP A 224 -17.06 13.67 -15.90
N GLN A 225 -17.29 14.75 -15.16
CA GLN A 225 -18.62 15.33 -14.96
C GLN A 225 -19.24 15.86 -16.27
N ASN A 226 -18.41 16.15 -17.28
CA ASN A 226 -18.86 16.58 -18.60
C ASN A 226 -19.19 15.41 -19.54
N SER A 227 -18.92 14.17 -19.12
CA SER A 227 -19.19 12.97 -19.92
C SER A 227 -20.68 12.61 -19.94
N LYS A 228 -21.17 12.12 -21.08
CA LYS A 228 -22.52 11.52 -21.16
C LYS A 228 -22.51 10.04 -20.77
N MET A 229 -21.40 9.35 -21.04
CA MET A 229 -21.21 7.95 -20.69
C MET A 229 -19.76 7.68 -20.29
N ILE A 230 -19.57 6.85 -19.28
CA ILE A 230 -18.27 6.34 -18.82
C ILE A 230 -18.35 4.81 -18.83
N ILE A 231 -17.47 4.17 -19.60
CA ILE A 231 -17.37 2.71 -19.69
C ILE A 231 -16.21 2.26 -18.81
N MET A 232 -16.49 1.43 -17.80
CA MET A 232 -15.48 0.85 -16.91
C MET A 232 -15.02 -0.51 -17.43
N TRP A 233 -14.21 -0.53 -18.48
CA TRP A 233 -13.75 -1.76 -19.11
C TRP A 233 -12.76 -2.51 -18.21
N SER A 234 -13.17 -3.66 -17.66
CA SER A 234 -12.38 -4.50 -16.74
C SER A 234 -11.76 -3.71 -15.58
N TRP A 235 -12.45 -2.70 -15.09
CA TRP A 235 -11.94 -1.77 -14.09
C TRP A 235 -12.94 -1.55 -12.97
N ASN A 236 -12.54 -1.92 -11.73
CA ASN A 236 -13.30 -1.64 -10.51
C ASN A 236 -12.51 -0.68 -9.61
N PRO A 237 -12.83 0.60 -9.58
CA PRO A 237 -12.10 1.59 -8.78
C PRO A 237 -12.29 1.44 -7.26
N ALA A 238 -13.23 0.62 -6.81
CA ALA A 238 -13.38 0.30 -5.39
C ALA A 238 -12.28 -0.66 -4.90
N GLU A 239 -11.79 -1.52 -5.77
CA GLU A 239 -10.71 -2.48 -5.48
C GLU A 239 -9.36 -2.01 -6.05
N MET A 240 -9.35 -1.61 -7.31
CA MET A 240 -8.18 -1.09 -8.01
C MET A 240 -8.06 0.42 -7.82
N ILE A 241 -7.76 0.82 -6.60
CA ILE A 241 -7.58 2.23 -6.26
C ILE A 241 -6.26 2.72 -6.87
N HIS A 242 -6.30 3.12 -8.13
CA HIS A 242 -5.19 3.77 -8.81
C HIS A 242 -5.43 5.28 -8.87
N GLY A 243 -4.62 6.01 -8.12
CA GLY A 243 -4.81 7.45 -7.93
C GLY A 243 -5.79 7.78 -6.79
N THR A 244 -5.87 9.07 -6.48
CA THR A 244 -6.70 9.59 -5.37
C THR A 244 -8.10 9.90 -5.88
N ASN A 245 -9.13 9.62 -5.06
CA ASN A 245 -10.52 10.04 -5.27
C ASN A 245 -11.20 9.50 -6.54
N THR A 246 -10.69 8.49 -7.19
CA THR A 246 -11.25 7.98 -8.44
C THR A 246 -12.72 7.58 -8.31
N ALA A 247 -13.10 6.80 -7.30
CA ALA A 247 -14.48 6.40 -7.05
C ALA A 247 -15.39 7.62 -6.71
N TYR A 248 -14.83 8.61 -6.01
CA TYR A 248 -15.54 9.85 -5.72
C TYR A 248 -15.85 10.64 -7.00
N MET A 249 -14.89 10.77 -7.90
CA MET A 249 -15.09 11.46 -9.17
C MET A 249 -16.10 10.76 -10.08
N LEU A 250 -16.15 9.43 -10.09
CA LEU A 250 -17.22 8.66 -10.76
C LEU A 250 -18.59 8.94 -10.15
N LYS A 251 -18.68 9.05 -8.81
CA LYS A 251 -19.92 9.45 -8.14
C LYS A 251 -20.38 10.82 -8.61
N LEU A 252 -19.49 11.81 -8.67
CA LEU A 252 -19.80 13.16 -9.14
C LEU A 252 -20.25 13.17 -10.62
N ALA A 253 -19.55 12.43 -11.49
CA ALA A 253 -19.94 12.28 -12.88
C ALA A 253 -21.34 11.67 -13.03
N ARG A 254 -21.68 10.64 -12.23
CA ARG A 254 -23.01 10.06 -12.20
C ARG A 254 -24.07 11.07 -11.73
N GLN A 255 -23.77 11.88 -10.72
CA GLN A 255 -24.67 12.93 -10.22
C GLN A 255 -24.87 14.04 -11.25
N ALA A 256 -23.87 14.32 -12.09
CA ALA A 256 -23.97 15.25 -13.22
C ALA A 256 -24.70 14.65 -14.44
N GLY A 257 -25.16 13.39 -14.38
CA GLY A 257 -25.96 12.75 -15.41
C GLY A 257 -25.20 11.78 -16.32
N ALA A 258 -23.94 11.50 -16.05
CA ALA A 258 -23.21 10.50 -16.82
C ALA A 258 -23.74 9.08 -16.56
N LYS A 259 -23.96 8.29 -17.62
CA LYS A 259 -24.25 6.87 -17.53
C LYS A 259 -22.92 6.12 -17.27
N ILE A 260 -22.85 5.32 -16.20
CA ILE A 260 -21.69 4.49 -15.89
C ILE A 260 -22.04 3.04 -16.20
N VAL A 261 -21.22 2.38 -17.01
CA VAL A 261 -21.42 1.02 -17.54
C VAL A 261 -20.18 0.16 -17.26
#